data_6a5f009cd2c7df2e0977e7e80560b580
#
_entry.id   6a5f009cd2c7df2e0977e7e80560b580
#
_cell.length_a   1.000
_cell.length_b   1.000
_cell.length_c   1.000
_cell.angle_alpha   90.00
_cell.angle_beta   90.00
_cell.angle_gamma   90.00
#
_symmetry.space_group_name_H-M   'P 1'
#
loop_
_entity.id
_entity.type
_entity.pdbx_description
1 polymer ?
#
loop_
_entity_poly.entity_id
_entity_poly.type
_entity_poly.pdbx_seq_one_letter_code
_entity_poly.pdbx_strand_id
1 'polypeptide(L)'
;MCGNQAIPRQGEVNSWHFAHVTSCVDDWKYDMSEWHRNWQNRFPESTREVVIEYKGESHRADILTGGYVIEFQHSPITSTEFERRNLFYTKAGYKVIWVFDETEAYANEYIIGSGDNCDKFVWKWPNRVLASVVPQRSTDIAVVLQ
;
A
#
# COMPACT_ATOMS: atom_id res chain seq x y z
N MET A 1 14.46 -0.66 -14.13
CA MET A 1 14.97 -2.05 -13.91
C MET A 1 16.27 -1.92 -13.14
N CYS A 2 16.44 -2.60 -12.00
CA CYS A 2 17.63 -2.45 -11.15
C CYS A 2 18.90 -3.13 -11.72
N GLY A 3 18.81 -3.88 -12.82
CA GLY A 3 19.96 -4.56 -13.44
C GLY A 3 20.56 -5.74 -12.66
N ASN A 4 20.05 -6.05 -11.47
CA ASN A 4 20.58 -7.13 -10.63
C ASN A 4 20.12 -8.51 -11.15
N GLN A 5 21.02 -9.49 -11.01
CA GLN A 5 20.73 -10.87 -11.39
C GLN A 5 19.59 -11.43 -10.54
N ALA A 6 18.58 -11.99 -11.21
CA ALA A 6 17.45 -12.66 -10.58
C ALA A 6 17.57 -14.17 -10.71
N ILE A 7 17.22 -14.89 -9.67
CA ILE A 7 17.15 -16.36 -9.64
C ILE A 7 15.71 -16.80 -9.41
N PRO A 8 15.26 -17.89 -10.07
CA PRO A 8 13.94 -18.44 -9.80
C PRO A 8 13.92 -19.03 -8.38
N ARG A 9 12.89 -18.70 -7.64
CA ARG A 9 12.57 -19.29 -6.34
C ARG A 9 11.33 -20.16 -6.47
N GLN A 10 11.48 -21.43 -6.10
CA GLN A 10 10.39 -22.39 -5.99
C GLN A 10 10.21 -22.75 -4.52
N GLY A 11 8.98 -22.64 -4.01
CA GLY A 11 8.63 -23.09 -2.67
C GLY A 11 7.30 -23.82 -2.69
N GLU A 12 7.10 -24.77 -1.77
CA GLU A 12 5.81 -25.47 -1.64
C GLU A 12 4.68 -24.56 -1.14
N VAL A 13 5.02 -23.42 -0.53
CA VAL A 13 4.08 -22.48 0.09
C VAL A 13 3.92 -21.18 -0.71
N ASN A 14 4.96 -20.78 -1.46
CA ASN A 14 4.93 -19.54 -2.25
C ASN A 14 4.86 -19.84 -3.74
N SER A 15 4.07 -19.08 -4.48
CA SER A 15 4.04 -19.14 -5.94
C SER A 15 5.44 -18.89 -6.52
N TRP A 16 5.72 -19.48 -7.68
CA TRP A 16 6.96 -19.27 -8.40
C TRP A 16 7.20 -17.78 -8.66
N HIS A 17 8.35 -17.29 -8.26
CA HIS A 17 8.77 -15.91 -8.50
C HIS A 17 10.28 -15.82 -8.70
N PHE A 18 10.75 -14.72 -9.28
CA PHE A 18 12.16 -14.39 -9.38
C PHE A 18 12.57 -13.52 -8.19
N ALA A 19 13.62 -13.92 -7.48
CA ALA A 19 14.23 -13.11 -6.44
C ALA A 19 15.61 -12.65 -6.86
N HIS A 20 15.98 -11.42 -6.53
CA HIS A 20 17.34 -10.93 -6.79
C HIS A 20 18.36 -11.61 -5.87
N VAL A 21 19.56 -11.87 -6.39
CA VAL A 21 20.66 -12.49 -5.61
C VAL A 21 21.17 -11.51 -4.54
N THR A 22 21.13 -10.22 -4.83
CA THR A 22 21.49 -9.14 -3.90
C THR A 22 20.27 -8.27 -3.60
N SER A 23 20.22 -7.66 -2.41
CA SER A 23 19.16 -6.70 -2.08
C SER A 23 19.11 -5.60 -3.13
N CYS A 24 17.92 -5.34 -3.65
CA CYS A 24 17.69 -4.16 -4.48
C CYS A 24 17.78 -2.90 -3.63
N VAL A 25 17.91 -1.76 -4.32
CA VAL A 25 17.86 -0.43 -3.71
C VAL A 25 16.53 -0.18 -2.99
N ASP A 26 15.46 -0.86 -3.44
CA ASP A 26 14.16 -0.86 -2.77
C ASP A 26 14.16 -1.89 -1.64
N ASP A 27 14.30 -1.43 -0.40
CA ASP A 27 14.28 -2.22 0.82
C ASP A 27 12.87 -2.38 1.43
N TRP A 28 11.86 -1.82 0.78
CA TRP A 28 10.48 -1.95 1.22
C TRP A 28 9.98 -3.37 0.99
N LYS A 29 9.47 -3.99 2.05
CA LYS A 29 8.86 -5.32 1.94
C LYS A 29 7.65 -5.24 1.03
N TYR A 30 7.66 -6.08 0.04
CA TYR A 30 6.61 -6.18 -0.94
C TYR A 30 5.99 -7.58 -0.86
N ASP A 31 4.83 -7.65 -0.25
CA ASP A 31 4.02 -8.86 -0.18
C ASP A 31 2.75 -8.68 -1.00
N MET A 32 2.77 -9.21 -2.23
CA MET A 32 1.65 -9.09 -3.14
C MET A 32 0.63 -10.19 -2.88
N SER A 33 -0.31 -9.93 -1.98
CA SER A 33 -1.47 -10.78 -1.76
C SER A 33 -2.39 -10.81 -2.99
N GLU A 34 -3.31 -11.77 -3.04
CA GLU A 34 -4.35 -11.82 -4.08
C GLU A 34 -5.24 -10.57 -4.02
N TRP A 35 -5.58 -10.10 -2.83
CA TRP A 35 -6.32 -8.86 -2.62
C TRP A 35 -5.61 -7.66 -3.27
N HIS A 36 -4.31 -7.52 -3.06
CA HIS A 36 -3.49 -6.46 -3.63
C HIS A 36 -3.52 -6.51 -5.17
N ARG A 37 -3.29 -7.70 -5.76
CA ARG A 37 -3.37 -7.88 -7.22
C ARG A 37 -4.73 -7.53 -7.79
N ASN A 38 -5.81 -7.91 -7.11
CA ASN A 38 -7.16 -7.61 -7.55
C ASN A 38 -7.45 -6.11 -7.57
N TRP A 39 -6.88 -5.35 -6.64
CA TRP A 39 -6.96 -3.90 -6.65
C TRP A 39 -6.13 -3.28 -7.77
N GLN A 40 -4.88 -3.71 -7.94
CA GLN A 40 -4.03 -3.22 -9.03
C GLN A 40 -4.64 -3.51 -10.40
N ASN A 41 -5.29 -4.65 -10.58
CA ASN A 41 -5.92 -5.04 -11.84
C ASN A 41 -7.08 -4.14 -12.28
N ARG A 42 -7.58 -3.26 -11.41
CA ARG A 42 -8.60 -2.25 -11.76
C ARG A 42 -8.01 -1.04 -12.49
N PHE A 43 -6.68 -0.93 -12.55
CA PHE A 43 -5.97 0.17 -13.20
C PHE A 43 -5.27 -0.31 -14.48
N PRO A 44 -4.98 0.58 -15.45
CA PRO A 44 -4.20 0.22 -16.62
C PRO A 44 -2.82 -0.32 -16.26
N GLU A 45 -2.32 -1.33 -16.98
CA GLU A 45 -1.02 -1.96 -16.71
C GLU A 45 0.13 -0.95 -16.67
N SER A 46 0.09 0.05 -17.57
CA SER A 46 1.11 1.11 -17.64
C SER A 46 1.21 1.99 -16.38
N THR A 47 0.24 1.93 -15.48
CA THR A 47 0.20 2.72 -14.25
C THR A 47 0.57 1.90 -13.02
N ARG A 48 0.79 0.59 -13.18
CA ARG A 48 1.06 -0.33 -12.05
C ARG A 48 2.56 -0.49 -11.86
N GLU A 49 2.99 -0.71 -10.62
CA GLU A 49 4.36 -1.06 -10.25
C GLU A 49 5.39 -0.04 -10.80
N VAL A 50 5.03 1.24 -10.79
CA VAL A 50 5.86 2.29 -11.36
C VAL A 50 6.99 2.66 -10.41
N VAL A 51 8.23 2.57 -10.90
CA VAL A 51 9.41 2.99 -10.14
C VAL A 51 9.52 4.51 -10.16
N ILE A 52 9.59 5.10 -8.99
CA ILE A 52 9.78 6.53 -8.77
C ILE A 52 11.18 6.74 -8.21
N GLU A 53 11.96 7.61 -8.84
CA GLU A 53 13.30 7.99 -8.40
C GLU A 53 13.28 9.41 -7.85
N TYR A 54 13.83 9.60 -6.66
CA TYR A 54 13.97 10.92 -6.04
C TYR A 54 15.21 10.99 -5.16
N LYS A 55 16.11 11.94 -5.45
CA LYS A 55 17.35 12.19 -4.69
C LYS A 55 18.25 10.96 -4.47
N GLY A 56 18.30 10.07 -5.46
CA GLY A 56 19.12 8.85 -5.41
C GLY A 56 18.46 7.68 -4.71
N GLU A 57 17.24 7.84 -4.18
CA GLU A 57 16.40 6.75 -3.71
C GLU A 57 15.40 6.35 -4.81
N SER A 58 15.02 5.07 -4.83
CA SER A 58 14.14 4.51 -5.84
C SER A 58 13.15 3.57 -5.18
N HIS A 59 11.86 3.88 -5.27
CA HIS A 59 10.80 3.06 -4.70
C HIS A 59 9.71 2.79 -5.73
N ARG A 60 9.02 1.66 -5.56
CA ARG A 60 7.98 1.21 -6.46
C ARG A 60 6.62 1.56 -5.88
N ALA A 61 5.86 2.39 -6.60
CA ALA A 61 4.48 2.69 -6.28
C ALA A 61 3.56 1.59 -6.83
N ASP A 62 2.58 1.17 -6.06
CA ASP A 62 1.58 0.19 -6.53
C ASP A 62 0.84 0.72 -7.76
N ILE A 63 0.39 1.97 -7.70
CA ILE A 63 -0.21 2.69 -8.83
C ILE A 63 0.33 4.12 -8.89
N LEU A 64 0.66 4.57 -10.09
CA LEU A 64 0.95 5.97 -10.38
C LEU A 64 0.04 6.48 -11.48
N THR A 65 -0.87 7.40 -11.16
CA THR A 65 -1.81 7.97 -12.14
C THR A 65 -2.22 9.39 -11.78
N GLY A 66 -2.30 10.26 -12.76
CA GLY A 66 -2.81 11.63 -12.61
C GLY A 66 -2.12 12.47 -11.51
N GLY A 67 -0.84 12.20 -11.20
CA GLY A 67 -0.11 12.87 -10.12
C GLY A 67 -0.37 12.29 -8.72
N TYR A 68 -1.07 11.16 -8.66
CA TYR A 68 -1.32 10.41 -7.42
C TYR A 68 -0.54 9.11 -7.42
N VAL A 69 0.04 8.80 -6.27
CA VAL A 69 0.49 7.46 -5.88
C VAL A 69 -0.63 6.83 -5.07
N ILE A 70 -1.01 5.61 -5.40
CA ILE A 70 -1.99 4.82 -4.63
C ILE A 70 -1.25 3.59 -4.11
N GLU A 71 -1.25 3.41 -2.80
CA GLU A 71 -0.66 2.27 -2.08
C GLU A 71 -1.75 1.37 -1.52
N PHE A 72 -1.66 0.07 -1.76
CA PHE A 72 -2.60 -0.94 -1.27
C PHE A 72 -2.00 -1.70 -0.10
N GLN A 73 -2.56 -1.53 1.08
CA GLN A 73 -2.03 -2.10 2.31
C GLN A 73 -2.97 -3.17 2.88
N HIS A 74 -2.60 -4.43 2.69
CA HIS A 74 -3.32 -5.59 3.24
C HIS A 74 -2.69 -6.09 4.55
N SER A 75 -1.36 -6.15 4.61
CA SER A 75 -0.64 -6.59 5.80
C SER A 75 -0.46 -5.46 6.82
N PRO A 76 -0.24 -5.75 8.11
CA PRO A 76 0.09 -4.72 9.08
C PRO A 76 1.34 -3.93 8.66
N ILE A 77 1.27 -2.60 8.77
CA ILE A 77 2.38 -1.67 8.53
C ILE A 77 2.69 -0.91 9.82
N THR A 78 3.95 -0.57 10.04
CA THR A 78 4.31 0.28 11.19
C THR A 78 4.11 1.76 10.85
N SER A 79 3.87 2.60 11.87
CA SER A 79 3.75 4.06 11.67
C SER A 79 5.00 4.65 11.02
N THR A 80 6.19 4.18 11.41
CA THR A 80 7.47 4.62 10.84
C THR A 80 7.57 4.29 9.35
N GLU A 81 7.20 3.09 8.95
CA GLU A 81 7.21 2.67 7.55
C GLU A 81 6.20 3.47 6.72
N PHE A 82 4.98 3.62 7.23
CA PHE A 82 3.95 4.43 6.61
C PHE A 82 4.42 5.88 6.39
N GLU A 83 4.96 6.53 7.43
CA GLU A 83 5.45 7.91 7.35
C GLU A 83 6.62 8.04 6.36
N ARG A 84 7.54 7.07 6.35
CA ARG A 84 8.69 7.05 5.43
C ARG A 84 8.22 7.00 3.97
N ARG A 85 7.30 6.09 3.63
CA ARG A 85 6.75 5.97 2.28
C ARG A 85 5.99 7.23 1.87
N ASN A 86 5.12 7.70 2.75
CA ASN A 86 4.34 8.90 2.50
C ASN A 86 5.22 10.12 2.26
N LEU A 87 6.28 10.28 3.08
CA LEU A 87 7.24 11.38 2.97
C LEU A 87 8.05 11.30 1.68
N PHE A 88 8.46 10.12 1.25
CA PHE A 88 9.19 9.93 -0.01
C PHE A 88 8.34 10.41 -1.21
N TYR A 89 7.14 9.90 -1.35
CA TYR A 89 6.27 10.24 -2.47
C TYR A 89 5.85 11.71 -2.46
N THR A 90 5.53 12.27 -1.31
CA THR A 90 5.16 13.69 -1.21
C THR A 90 6.34 14.61 -1.55
N LYS A 91 7.55 14.28 -1.12
CA LYS A 91 8.78 15.01 -1.51
C LYS A 91 9.11 14.87 -2.98
N ALA A 92 8.78 13.74 -3.61
CA ALA A 92 8.91 13.53 -5.05
C ALA A 92 7.84 14.29 -5.86
N GLY A 93 6.87 14.95 -5.19
CA GLY A 93 5.86 15.82 -5.81
C GLY A 93 4.52 15.15 -6.07
N TYR A 94 4.28 13.97 -5.51
CA TYR A 94 3.03 13.23 -5.69
C TYR A 94 2.09 13.40 -4.48
N LYS A 95 0.79 13.33 -4.74
CA LYS A 95 -0.22 13.11 -3.70
C LYS A 95 -0.31 11.61 -3.43
N VAL A 96 -0.53 11.23 -2.17
CA VAL A 96 -0.58 9.82 -1.79
C VAL A 96 -1.97 9.45 -1.29
N ILE A 97 -2.50 8.36 -1.81
CA ILE A 97 -3.74 7.73 -1.36
C ILE A 97 -3.38 6.35 -0.82
N TRP A 98 -3.76 6.08 0.41
CA TRP A 98 -3.63 4.75 1.01
C TRP A 98 -4.96 4.03 1.01
N VAL A 99 -4.95 2.79 0.56
CA VAL A 99 -6.10 1.89 0.57
C VAL A 99 -5.79 0.74 1.51
N PHE A 100 -6.46 0.70 2.66
CA PHE A 100 -6.27 -0.34 3.66
C PHE A 100 -7.34 -1.41 3.54
N ASP A 101 -6.92 -2.67 3.68
CA ASP A 101 -7.84 -3.79 3.86
C ASP A 101 -8.20 -3.91 5.34
N GLU A 102 -9.40 -3.52 5.68
CA GLU A 102 -9.96 -3.60 7.04
C GLU A 102 -11.17 -4.54 7.09
N THR A 103 -11.22 -5.50 6.17
CA THR A 103 -12.30 -6.50 6.07
C THR A 103 -12.46 -7.27 7.39
N GLU A 104 -11.35 -7.68 8.00
CA GLU A 104 -11.36 -8.38 9.28
C GLU A 104 -11.87 -7.48 10.43
N ALA A 105 -11.45 -6.21 10.45
CA ALA A 105 -11.92 -5.26 11.46
C ALA A 105 -13.44 -5.01 11.34
N TYR A 106 -13.95 -4.98 10.12
CA TYR A 106 -15.39 -4.88 9.88
C TYR A 106 -16.13 -6.16 10.31
N ALA A 107 -15.64 -7.34 9.95
CA ALA A 107 -16.23 -8.61 10.32
C ALA A 107 -16.26 -8.83 11.85
N ASN A 108 -15.29 -8.28 12.58
CA ASN A 108 -15.23 -8.32 14.04
C ASN A 108 -15.97 -7.14 14.72
N GLU A 109 -16.76 -6.38 14.00
CA GLU A 109 -17.52 -5.23 14.50
C GLU A 109 -16.66 -4.13 15.16
N TYR A 110 -15.37 -4.05 14.80
CA TYR A 110 -14.51 -2.93 15.20
C TYR A 110 -14.78 -1.67 14.38
N ILE A 111 -15.33 -1.85 13.19
CA ILE A 111 -15.86 -0.81 12.33
C ILE A 111 -17.36 -1.08 12.15
N ILE A 112 -18.19 -0.14 12.52
CA ILE A 112 -19.66 -0.25 12.38
C ILE A 112 -20.20 0.89 11.55
N GLY A 113 -21.16 0.59 10.68
CA GLY A 113 -21.91 1.61 9.95
C GLY A 113 -22.73 2.48 10.92
N SER A 114 -22.77 3.76 10.66
CA SER A 114 -23.52 4.76 11.42
C SER A 114 -24.31 5.64 10.47
N GLY A 115 -25.59 5.85 10.76
CA GLY A 115 -26.51 6.64 9.94
C GLY A 115 -27.43 5.79 9.07
N ASP A 116 -28.48 6.43 8.56
CA ASP A 116 -29.58 5.77 7.86
C ASP A 116 -29.15 5.17 6.50
N ASN A 117 -28.05 5.65 5.91
CA ASN A 117 -27.53 5.22 4.60
C ASN A 117 -26.17 4.55 4.68
N CYS A 118 -25.66 4.20 5.86
CA CYS A 118 -24.30 3.66 6.07
C CYS A 118 -23.20 4.55 5.42
N ASP A 119 -23.42 5.85 5.34
CA ASP A 119 -22.48 6.83 4.78
C ASP A 119 -21.40 7.27 5.77
N LYS A 120 -21.51 6.85 7.02
CA LYS A 120 -20.55 7.08 8.09
C LYS A 120 -20.20 5.80 8.80
N PHE A 121 -18.96 5.73 9.26
CA PHE A 121 -18.48 4.62 10.04
C PHE A 121 -17.93 5.09 11.39
N VAL A 122 -18.19 4.32 12.42
CA VAL A 122 -17.57 4.49 13.73
C VAL A 122 -16.54 3.41 13.91
N TRP A 123 -15.31 3.79 14.15
CA TRP A 123 -14.21 2.90 14.41
C TRP A 123 -13.98 2.81 15.92
N LYS A 124 -14.34 1.68 16.50
CA LYS A 124 -14.19 1.45 17.95
C LYS A 124 -12.72 1.28 18.34
N TRP A 125 -11.95 0.59 17.47
CA TRP A 125 -10.55 0.25 17.73
C TRP A 125 -9.73 0.46 16.47
N PRO A 126 -9.42 1.73 16.09
CA PRO A 126 -8.58 1.98 14.93
C PRO A 126 -7.20 1.37 15.16
N ASN A 127 -6.63 0.77 14.12
CA ASN A 127 -5.25 0.33 14.23
C ASN A 127 -4.35 1.55 14.53
N ARG A 128 -3.18 1.30 15.16
CA ARG A 128 -2.32 2.38 15.66
C ARG A 128 -1.83 3.32 14.55
N VAL A 129 -1.65 2.81 13.34
CA VAL A 129 -1.20 3.60 12.19
C VAL A 129 -2.30 4.58 11.81
N LEU A 130 -3.53 4.10 11.61
CA LEU A 130 -4.65 4.95 11.22
C LEU A 130 -5.00 5.96 12.31
N ALA A 131 -4.94 5.57 13.58
CA ALA A 131 -5.14 6.49 14.72
C ALA A 131 -4.13 7.64 14.75
N SER A 132 -2.90 7.41 14.29
CA SER A 132 -1.84 8.44 14.25
C SER A 132 -1.93 9.34 13.02
N VAL A 133 -2.50 8.84 11.93
CA VAL A 133 -2.49 9.48 10.60
C VAL A 133 -3.76 10.28 10.30
N VAL A 134 -4.92 9.81 10.77
CA VAL A 134 -6.21 10.49 10.56
C VAL A 134 -6.22 11.99 10.92
N PRO A 135 -5.47 12.47 11.92
CA PRO A 135 -5.36 13.91 12.19
C PRO A 135 -4.48 14.67 11.21
N GLN A 136 -3.66 14.03 10.39
CA GLN A 136 -2.74 14.69 9.48
C GLN A 136 -3.41 14.97 8.13
N ARG A 137 -3.80 16.21 7.90
CA ARG A 137 -4.58 16.70 6.74
C ARG A 137 -3.91 16.57 5.36
N SER A 138 -2.77 15.91 5.22
CA SER A 138 -1.99 15.89 3.97
C SER A 138 -2.07 14.58 3.19
N THR A 139 -2.77 13.59 3.72
CA THR A 139 -2.84 12.24 3.11
C THR A 139 -4.30 11.82 3.00
N ASP A 140 -4.72 11.43 1.80
CA ASP A 140 -6.02 10.84 1.57
C ASP A 140 -5.97 9.35 1.93
N ILE A 141 -6.88 8.91 2.79
CA ILE A 141 -6.99 7.52 3.23
C ILE A 141 -8.33 6.97 2.76
N ALA A 142 -8.30 5.90 2.01
CA ALA A 142 -9.47 5.09 1.69
C ALA A 142 -9.44 3.80 2.51
N VAL A 143 -10.54 3.47 3.14
CA VAL A 143 -10.72 2.20 3.85
C VAL A 143 -11.65 1.34 3.03
N VAL A 144 -11.23 0.11 2.75
CA VAL A 144 -12.02 -0.85 1.99
C VAL A 144 -12.55 -1.92 2.92
N LEU A 145 -13.84 -2.11 2.85
CA LEU A 145 -14.59 -3.18 3.52
C LEU A 145 -15.14 -4.08 2.41
N GLN A 146 -14.81 -5.35 2.44
CA GLN A 146 -15.32 -6.37 1.51
C GLN A 146 -16.19 -7.39 2.23
#